data_c50bfa7d2a6b01f419499065f48b67cc
#
_entry.id   c50bfa7d2a6b01f419499065f48b67cc
#
_cell.length_a   1.000
_cell.length_b   1.000
_cell.length_c   1.000
_cell.angle_alpha   90.00
_cell.angle_beta   90.00
_cell.angle_gamma   90.00
#
_symmetry.space_group_name_H-M   'P 1'
#
loop_
_entity.id
_entity.type
_entity.pdbx_description
1 polymer ?
#
loop_
_entity_poly.entity_id
_entity_poly.type
_entity_poly.pdbx_seq_one_letter_code
_entity_poly.pdbx_strand_id
1 'polypeptide(L)'
;MKERRMVNTSSTVTCQVKVRAEPSRTTLLGHAHMKEAIGRHSNMKYRNLGKSGLRVSCLGLGTWVTFGSQITDEMAESVMTLAYDSGVNLFDTAEVYASGRAETTLGNILKKKGWRRSSYVVTTKIYWGGQAETERGLSRKHIIEGLRGSLARLQLDYVDIVFANRSDINAPMEEIVRAMTFVIDQGMAMYWGTSRWNAVEIMEAYSIARQFNLVPPVCEQAEYHYFQRDKVELHLPELYHKIGVGAMTWSPLAGGLLTGKYNDGVPESSRAAMKGYAWLKDRLHSDEGKKQLSKIKDLHLLADRLNCTAAQLAIGTLTHTHTHTQTHPHTHTHTNTLYIHYTLNDLFIRNTCAI
;
A
#
# COMPACT_ATOMS: atom_id res chain seq x y z
N MET A 1 58.58 40.01 60.80
CA MET A 1 59.98 39.85 60.34
C MET A 1 60.09 38.53 59.56
N LYS A 2 60.57 38.65 58.31
CA LYS A 2 61.05 37.62 57.38
C LYS A 2 60.05 36.77 56.68
N GLU A 3 59.77 37.19 55.43
CA GLU A 3 59.42 36.41 54.27
C GLU A 3 60.25 35.18 54.05
N ARG A 4 59.64 34.13 53.50
CA ARG A 4 60.30 33.28 52.50
C ARG A 4 59.29 32.70 51.53
N ARG A 5 59.63 32.92 50.28
CA ARG A 5 58.96 32.51 49.05
C ARG A 5 58.77 31.02 48.95
N MET A 6 57.63 30.64 48.41
CA MET A 6 57.33 29.32 47.91
C MET A 6 57.58 29.24 46.38
N VAL A 7 58.31 28.23 45.98
CA VAL A 7 58.52 27.84 44.61
C VAL A 7 57.49 26.74 44.26
N ASN A 8 56.74 27.03 43.28
CA ASN A 8 55.69 26.13 42.67
C ASN A 8 56.36 25.17 41.69
N THR A 9 56.22 23.85 41.85
CA THR A 9 56.41 22.90 40.73
C THR A 9 55.26 21.94 40.74
N SER A 10 54.33 22.24 39.80
CA SER A 10 53.23 21.38 39.46
C SER A 10 53.72 20.33 38.46
N SER A 11 53.69 19.08 38.83
CA SER A 11 53.87 17.94 37.89
C SER A 11 52.57 17.18 37.83
N THR A 12 51.76 17.51 36.80
CA THR A 12 50.56 16.75 36.47
C THR A 12 50.94 15.50 35.68
N VAL A 13 50.88 14.36 36.33
CA VAL A 13 50.99 13.05 35.66
C VAL A 13 49.60 12.70 35.09
N THR A 14 49.46 12.88 33.79
CA THR A 14 48.25 12.44 33.04
C THR A 14 48.43 10.95 32.74
N CYS A 15 47.73 10.12 33.49
CA CYS A 15 47.61 8.70 33.18
C CYS A 15 46.58 8.52 32.04
N GLN A 16 47.05 8.38 30.80
CA GLN A 16 46.21 7.99 29.67
C GLN A 16 45.96 6.48 29.71
N VAL A 17 44.81 6.09 30.27
CA VAL A 17 44.33 4.71 30.13
C VAL A 17 43.75 4.60 28.72
N LYS A 18 44.51 4.00 27.77
CA LYS A 18 43.98 3.51 26.49
C LYS A 18 43.11 2.30 26.77
N VAL A 19 41.80 2.50 26.94
CA VAL A 19 40.83 1.41 26.89
C VAL A 19 40.64 1.07 25.39
N ARG A 20 41.32 0.02 24.95
CA ARG A 20 40.90 -0.67 23.71
C ARG A 20 39.58 -1.37 24.02
N ALA A 21 38.49 -0.78 23.60
CA ALA A 21 37.21 -1.48 23.54
C ALA A 21 37.28 -2.48 22.40
N GLU A 22 37.55 -3.73 22.68
CA GLU A 22 37.22 -4.81 21.73
C GLU A 22 35.69 -4.88 21.64
N PRO A 23 35.14 -4.88 20.42
CA PRO A 23 33.70 -5.05 20.27
C PRO A 23 33.34 -6.45 20.77
N SER A 24 32.47 -6.52 21.77
CA SER A 24 32.03 -7.79 22.35
C SER A 24 31.44 -8.68 21.25
N ARG A 25 31.76 -9.97 21.24
CA ARG A 25 31.20 -10.96 20.28
C ARG A 25 29.67 -10.93 20.22
N THR A 26 28.99 -10.48 21.28
CA THR A 26 27.53 -10.31 21.36
C THR A 26 27.00 -9.20 20.46
N THR A 27 27.72 -8.09 20.28
CA THR A 27 27.32 -7.00 19.35
C THR A 27 27.48 -7.40 17.88
N LEU A 28 28.51 -8.16 17.54
CA LEU A 28 28.70 -8.69 16.18
C LEU A 28 27.64 -9.74 15.79
N LEU A 29 27.26 -10.62 16.71
CA LEU A 29 26.18 -11.58 16.52
C LEU A 29 24.81 -10.88 16.38
N GLY A 30 24.55 -9.83 17.17
CA GLY A 30 23.34 -9.01 17.04
C GLY A 30 23.21 -8.35 15.68
N HIS A 31 24.29 -7.82 15.11
CA HIS A 31 24.30 -7.22 13.76
C HIS A 31 24.20 -8.26 12.64
N ALA A 32 24.77 -9.46 12.79
CA ALA A 32 24.62 -10.54 11.84
C ALA A 32 23.19 -11.08 11.84
N HIS A 33 22.57 -11.31 13.00
CA HIS A 33 21.17 -11.68 13.11
C HIS A 33 20.21 -10.59 12.61
N MET A 34 20.54 -9.30 12.79
CA MET A 34 19.79 -8.21 12.20
C MET A 34 19.89 -8.19 10.67
N LYS A 35 21.07 -8.48 10.12
CA LYS A 35 21.25 -8.61 8.64
C LYS A 35 20.53 -9.83 8.07
N GLU A 36 20.50 -10.96 8.76
CA GLU A 36 19.72 -12.13 8.37
C GLU A 36 18.21 -11.90 8.53
N ALA A 37 17.77 -11.15 9.55
CA ALA A 37 16.38 -10.78 9.75
C ALA A 37 15.88 -9.70 8.77
N ILE A 38 16.79 -8.89 8.19
CA ILE A 38 16.47 -7.88 7.17
C ILE A 38 16.36 -8.49 5.77
N GLY A 39 16.44 -9.82 5.66
CA GLY A 39 16.19 -10.54 4.38
C GLY A 39 17.25 -10.24 3.31
N ARG A 40 17.56 -11.23 2.52
CA ARG A 40 18.38 -11.19 1.33
C ARG A 40 18.21 -9.84 0.60
N HIS A 41 19.29 -9.26 0.10
CA HIS A 41 19.37 -7.96 -0.58
C HIS A 41 18.28 -7.77 -1.66
N SER A 42 17.04 -7.55 -1.25
CA SER A 42 16.01 -7.07 -2.17
C SER A 42 16.19 -5.56 -2.27
N ASN A 43 16.20 -5.02 -3.49
CA ASN A 43 16.18 -3.58 -3.72
C ASN A 43 14.82 -2.94 -3.34
N MET A 44 13.99 -3.65 -2.56
CA MET A 44 12.69 -3.17 -2.13
C MET A 44 12.83 -1.93 -1.24
N LYS A 45 12.14 -0.88 -1.61
CA LYS A 45 12.06 0.33 -0.81
C LYS A 45 10.87 0.24 0.16
N TYR A 46 11.07 0.72 1.37
CA TYR A 46 10.03 0.77 2.41
C TYR A 46 9.82 2.21 2.85
N ARG A 47 8.56 2.55 3.11
CA ARG A 47 8.17 3.90 3.54
C ARG A 47 7.06 3.81 4.58
N ASN A 48 6.93 4.86 5.38
CA ASN A 48 5.80 4.98 6.28
C ASN A 48 4.52 5.27 5.48
N LEU A 49 3.42 4.66 5.89
CA LEU A 49 2.12 4.91 5.29
C LEU A 49 1.54 6.20 5.89
N GLY A 50 1.52 7.26 5.09
CA GLY A 50 1.19 8.59 5.57
C GLY A 50 2.14 9.05 6.68
N LYS A 51 1.62 9.76 7.67
CA LYS A 51 2.35 10.14 8.90
C LYS A 51 2.18 9.12 10.03
N SER A 52 1.75 7.89 9.71
CA SER A 52 1.73 6.78 10.67
C SER A 52 3.13 6.19 10.86
N GLY A 53 3.32 5.42 11.93
CA GLY A 53 4.54 4.64 12.15
C GLY A 53 4.62 3.35 11.33
N LEU A 54 3.56 2.99 10.59
CA LEU A 54 3.49 1.73 9.84
C LEU A 54 4.38 1.80 8.60
N ARG A 55 5.42 0.97 8.59
CA ARG A 55 6.40 0.89 7.52
C ARG A 55 6.08 -0.23 6.57
N VAL A 56 5.80 0.10 5.30
CA VAL A 56 5.33 -0.83 4.27
C VAL A 56 6.23 -0.78 3.04
N SER A 57 6.31 -1.90 2.30
CA SER A 57 7.00 -1.94 1.01
C SER A 57 6.32 -1.02 -0.01
N CYS A 58 7.10 -0.38 -0.87
CA CYS A 58 6.55 0.50 -1.92
C CYS A 58 5.75 -0.25 -2.99
N LEU A 59 5.91 -1.57 -3.07
CA LEU A 59 5.07 -2.47 -3.86
C LEU A 59 4.26 -3.34 -2.91
N GLY A 60 2.95 -3.48 -3.16
CA GLY A 60 2.07 -4.40 -2.48
C GLY A 60 1.50 -5.44 -3.44
N LEU A 61 1.23 -6.65 -2.96
CA LEU A 61 0.52 -7.66 -3.71
C LEU A 61 -0.98 -7.56 -3.44
N GLY A 62 -1.77 -7.23 -4.47
CA GLY A 62 -3.21 -7.26 -4.42
C GLY A 62 -3.76 -8.60 -4.89
N THR A 63 -4.89 -9.01 -4.34
CA THR A 63 -5.55 -10.28 -4.66
C THR A 63 -6.77 -10.13 -5.56
N TRP A 64 -7.18 -8.90 -5.87
CA TRP A 64 -8.34 -8.66 -6.72
C TRP A 64 -8.14 -9.27 -8.10
N VAL A 65 -9.14 -9.94 -8.62
CA VAL A 65 -9.19 -10.60 -9.94
C VAL A 65 -8.45 -11.94 -9.98
N THR A 66 -7.40 -12.16 -9.22
CA THR A 66 -6.52 -13.33 -9.33
C THR A 66 -6.87 -14.43 -8.33
N PHE A 67 -6.80 -14.14 -7.03
CA PHE A 67 -6.94 -15.13 -5.96
C PHE A 67 -8.39 -15.64 -5.85
N GLY A 68 -8.55 -16.94 -5.73
CA GLY A 68 -9.85 -17.60 -5.61
C GLY A 68 -10.72 -17.54 -6.88
N SER A 69 -10.16 -17.08 -8.03
CA SER A 69 -10.91 -16.96 -9.28
C SER A 69 -10.14 -17.34 -10.54
N GLN A 70 -9.06 -16.64 -10.89
CA GLN A 70 -8.38 -16.81 -12.19
C GLN A 70 -7.14 -17.67 -12.15
N ILE A 71 -6.49 -17.76 -11.00
CA ILE A 71 -5.31 -18.59 -10.80
C ILE A 71 -5.62 -19.70 -9.80
N THR A 72 -4.92 -20.80 -9.90
CA THR A 72 -5.02 -21.89 -8.92
C THR A 72 -4.40 -21.47 -7.59
N ASP A 73 -4.72 -22.17 -6.52
CA ASP A 73 -4.17 -21.90 -5.19
C ASP A 73 -2.64 -22.10 -5.17
N GLU A 74 -2.11 -23.08 -5.97
CA GLU A 74 -0.67 -23.31 -6.09
C GLU A 74 0.03 -22.13 -6.79
N MET A 75 -0.59 -21.58 -7.83
CA MET A 75 -0.07 -20.38 -8.51
C MET A 75 -0.13 -19.18 -7.57
N ALA A 76 -1.23 -19.00 -6.83
CA ALA A 76 -1.37 -17.94 -5.85
C ALA A 76 -0.28 -18.03 -4.77
N GLU A 77 -0.02 -19.25 -4.25
CA GLU A 77 1.06 -19.51 -3.30
C GLU A 77 2.44 -19.17 -3.87
N SER A 78 2.70 -19.59 -5.10
CA SER A 78 3.97 -19.32 -5.78
C SER A 78 4.22 -17.84 -5.96
N VAL A 79 3.22 -17.09 -6.44
CA VAL A 79 3.27 -15.63 -6.62
C VAL A 79 3.47 -14.91 -5.28
N MET A 80 2.71 -15.30 -4.26
CA MET A 80 2.81 -14.70 -2.93
C MET A 80 4.17 -14.97 -2.28
N THR A 81 4.71 -16.17 -2.44
CA THR A 81 6.04 -16.55 -1.95
C THR A 81 7.13 -15.72 -2.64
N LEU A 82 7.08 -15.62 -3.97
CA LEU A 82 8.02 -14.81 -4.73
C LEU A 82 7.96 -13.34 -4.31
N ALA A 83 6.76 -12.79 -4.11
CA ALA A 83 6.58 -11.42 -3.65
C ALA A 83 7.21 -11.21 -2.26
N TYR A 84 6.92 -12.08 -1.30
CA TYR A 84 7.47 -12.01 0.05
C TYR A 84 9.01 -12.13 0.05
N ASP A 85 9.55 -13.12 -0.67
CA ASP A 85 11.00 -13.32 -0.79
C ASP A 85 11.71 -12.14 -1.50
N SER A 86 10.97 -11.41 -2.34
CA SER A 86 11.44 -10.18 -3.00
C SER A 86 11.30 -8.93 -2.11
N GLY A 87 10.82 -9.06 -0.87
CA GLY A 87 10.71 -7.99 0.11
C GLY A 87 9.34 -7.29 0.14
N VAL A 88 8.33 -7.77 -0.59
CA VAL A 88 6.96 -7.29 -0.42
C VAL A 88 6.46 -7.71 0.96
N ASN A 89 6.04 -6.74 1.76
CA ASN A 89 5.43 -7.02 3.06
C ASN A 89 3.95 -6.64 3.14
N LEU A 90 3.35 -6.13 2.06
CA LEU A 90 1.97 -5.67 2.02
C LEU A 90 1.13 -6.56 1.11
N PHE A 91 0.09 -7.17 1.67
CA PHE A 91 -0.88 -8.04 0.99
C PHE A 91 -2.27 -7.43 1.13
N ASP A 92 -2.90 -7.08 0.01
CA ASP A 92 -4.19 -6.39 -0.03
C ASP A 92 -5.30 -7.30 -0.56
N THR A 93 -6.41 -7.36 0.17
CA THR A 93 -7.62 -8.11 -0.19
C THR A 93 -8.89 -7.32 0.10
N ALA A 94 -10.06 -7.94 0.00
CA ALA A 94 -11.36 -7.39 0.40
C ALA A 94 -12.38 -8.52 0.58
N GLU A 95 -13.39 -8.29 1.43
CA GLU A 95 -14.49 -9.24 1.66
C GLU A 95 -15.21 -9.65 0.37
N VAL A 96 -15.32 -8.73 -0.60
CA VAL A 96 -16.02 -8.96 -1.86
C VAL A 96 -15.20 -9.74 -2.90
N TYR A 97 -13.88 -9.80 -2.76
CA TYR A 97 -13.03 -10.39 -3.80
C TYR A 97 -13.28 -11.88 -3.96
N ALA A 98 -13.72 -12.28 -5.15
CA ALA A 98 -14.15 -13.65 -5.44
C ALA A 98 -15.18 -14.17 -4.41
N SER A 99 -16.05 -13.29 -3.89
CA SER A 99 -17.05 -13.62 -2.85
C SER A 99 -16.41 -14.21 -1.58
N GLY A 100 -15.33 -13.60 -1.10
CA GLY A 100 -14.58 -14.01 0.09
C GLY A 100 -13.49 -15.06 -0.16
N ARG A 101 -13.49 -15.73 -1.32
CA ARG A 101 -12.48 -16.77 -1.63
C ARG A 101 -11.06 -16.22 -1.69
N ALA A 102 -10.87 -14.96 -2.13
CA ALA A 102 -9.55 -14.35 -2.14
C ALA A 102 -8.96 -14.26 -0.73
N GLU A 103 -9.75 -13.89 0.28
CA GLU A 103 -9.34 -13.89 1.68
C GLU A 103 -9.04 -15.31 2.18
N THR A 104 -9.86 -16.31 1.82
CA THR A 104 -9.64 -17.70 2.19
C THR A 104 -8.34 -18.26 1.59
N THR A 105 -8.09 -18.01 0.31
CA THR A 105 -6.83 -18.43 -0.36
C THR A 105 -5.62 -17.74 0.29
N LEU A 106 -5.70 -16.42 0.55
CA LEU A 106 -4.64 -15.67 1.22
C LEU A 106 -4.36 -16.24 2.63
N GLY A 107 -5.40 -16.48 3.41
CA GLY A 107 -5.31 -17.05 4.76
C GLY A 107 -4.68 -18.44 4.78
N ASN A 108 -5.09 -19.32 3.86
CA ASN A 108 -4.52 -20.66 3.71
C ASN A 108 -3.02 -20.61 3.40
N ILE A 109 -2.61 -19.70 2.51
CA ILE A 109 -1.19 -19.52 2.16
C ILE A 109 -0.40 -19.02 3.36
N LEU A 110 -0.89 -17.99 4.06
CA LEU A 110 -0.22 -17.41 5.25
C LEU A 110 -0.02 -18.49 6.32
N LYS A 111 -1.06 -19.29 6.59
CA LYS A 111 -1.01 -20.41 7.54
C LYS A 111 -0.01 -21.48 7.11
N LYS A 112 -0.03 -21.89 5.84
CA LYS A 112 0.88 -22.90 5.28
C LYS A 112 2.34 -22.45 5.33
N LYS A 113 2.62 -21.17 5.02
CA LYS A 113 3.97 -20.62 5.03
C LYS A 113 4.54 -20.41 6.42
N GLY A 114 3.71 -20.19 7.42
CA GLY A 114 4.15 -20.00 8.81
C GLY A 114 5.04 -18.77 8.99
N TRP A 115 4.95 -17.78 8.11
CA TRP A 115 5.71 -16.52 8.27
C TRP A 115 5.33 -15.84 9.57
N ARG A 116 6.31 -15.20 10.22
CA ARG A 116 6.03 -14.46 11.45
C ARG A 116 5.00 -13.38 11.18
N ARG A 117 3.92 -13.32 11.97
CA ARG A 117 2.83 -12.33 11.79
C ARG A 117 3.34 -10.90 11.74
N SER A 118 4.38 -10.57 12.52
CA SER A 118 5.00 -9.24 12.56
C SER A 118 5.83 -8.88 11.31
N SER A 119 6.05 -9.81 10.38
CA SER A 119 6.87 -9.59 9.19
C SER A 119 6.08 -9.11 7.97
N TYR A 120 4.75 -9.08 8.05
CA TYR A 120 3.88 -8.69 6.94
C TYR A 120 2.66 -7.89 7.42
N VAL A 121 2.11 -7.15 6.49
CA VAL A 121 0.93 -6.29 6.63
C VAL A 121 -0.18 -6.86 5.75
N VAL A 122 -1.34 -7.14 6.34
CA VAL A 122 -2.55 -7.58 5.63
C VAL A 122 -3.60 -6.49 5.71
N THR A 123 -4.20 -6.17 4.58
CA THR A 123 -5.31 -5.22 4.51
C THR A 123 -6.54 -5.87 3.93
N THR A 124 -7.72 -5.51 4.44
CA THR A 124 -9.01 -5.89 3.85
C THR A 124 -9.95 -4.71 3.79
N LYS A 125 -11.07 -4.85 3.09
CA LYS A 125 -12.02 -3.77 2.82
C LYS A 125 -13.43 -4.24 3.12
N ILE A 126 -14.21 -3.39 3.76
CA ILE A 126 -15.61 -3.64 4.13
C ILE A 126 -16.53 -2.68 3.37
N TYR A 127 -17.51 -3.20 2.66
CA TYR A 127 -18.65 -2.53 2.05
C TYR A 127 -19.60 -3.50 1.33
N TRP A 128 -19.10 -4.54 0.65
CA TRP A 128 -19.85 -5.44 -0.23
C TRP A 128 -19.79 -6.89 0.28
N GLY A 129 -20.33 -7.13 1.48
CA GLY A 129 -20.19 -8.43 2.14
C GLY A 129 -21.05 -9.54 1.57
N GLY A 130 -22.34 -9.28 1.34
CA GLY A 130 -23.26 -10.33 0.95
C GLY A 130 -24.48 -9.85 0.16
N GLN A 131 -25.54 -10.66 0.19
CA GLN A 131 -26.77 -10.41 -0.57
C GLN A 131 -27.82 -9.65 0.26
N ALA A 132 -27.82 -9.82 1.58
CA ALA A 132 -28.78 -9.14 2.44
C ALA A 132 -28.46 -7.63 2.57
N GLU A 133 -29.50 -6.82 2.75
CA GLU A 133 -29.35 -5.36 2.88
C GLU A 133 -28.41 -4.96 4.03
N THR A 134 -28.43 -5.71 5.14
CA THR A 134 -27.57 -5.47 6.30
C THR A 134 -26.13 -5.95 6.11
N GLU A 135 -25.82 -6.66 5.02
CA GLU A 135 -24.47 -7.12 4.66
C GLU A 135 -23.76 -6.15 3.69
N ARG A 136 -24.27 -4.94 3.55
CA ARG A 136 -23.73 -3.91 2.65
C ARG A 136 -23.62 -2.58 3.36
N GLY A 137 -22.74 -1.71 2.81
CA GLY A 137 -22.54 -0.36 3.31
C GLY A 137 -21.60 -0.29 4.51
N LEU A 138 -21.67 0.82 5.22
CA LEU A 138 -20.77 1.14 6.33
C LEU A 138 -21.51 1.33 7.66
N SER A 139 -22.65 0.68 7.83
CA SER A 139 -23.30 0.64 9.15
C SER A 139 -22.35 0.04 10.19
N ARG A 140 -22.48 0.47 11.44
CA ARG A 140 -21.72 -0.12 12.56
C ARG A 140 -21.85 -1.65 12.61
N LYS A 141 -23.05 -2.16 12.32
CA LYS A 141 -23.31 -3.61 12.26
C LYS A 141 -22.44 -4.27 11.20
N HIS A 142 -22.48 -3.78 9.95
CA HIS A 142 -21.74 -4.42 8.86
C HIS A 142 -20.22 -4.27 9.02
N ILE A 143 -19.73 -3.12 9.48
CA ILE A 143 -18.30 -2.93 9.77
C ILE A 143 -17.78 -4.01 10.73
N ILE A 144 -18.50 -4.23 11.84
CA ILE A 144 -18.06 -5.19 12.87
C ILE A 144 -18.21 -6.64 12.39
N GLU A 145 -19.35 -6.99 11.84
CA GLU A 145 -19.65 -8.38 11.41
C GLU A 145 -18.85 -8.74 10.15
N GLY A 146 -18.77 -7.83 9.19
CA GLY A 146 -17.98 -7.99 7.96
C GLY A 146 -16.50 -8.22 8.29
N LEU A 147 -15.92 -7.42 9.20
CA LEU A 147 -14.52 -7.61 9.59
C LEU A 147 -14.32 -8.93 10.33
N ARG A 148 -15.24 -9.36 11.21
CA ARG A 148 -15.18 -10.68 11.83
C ARG A 148 -15.20 -11.80 10.78
N GLY A 149 -16.07 -11.68 9.78
CA GLY A 149 -16.12 -12.60 8.65
C GLY A 149 -14.81 -12.64 7.85
N SER A 150 -14.21 -11.49 7.58
CA SER A 150 -12.90 -11.37 6.93
C SER A 150 -11.79 -12.04 7.74
N LEU A 151 -11.73 -11.79 9.05
CA LEU A 151 -10.74 -12.42 9.94
C LEU A 151 -10.88 -13.95 9.97
N ALA A 152 -12.11 -14.46 10.00
CA ALA A 152 -12.37 -15.90 9.94
C ALA A 152 -11.88 -16.51 8.61
N ARG A 153 -12.14 -15.87 7.45
CA ARG A 153 -11.66 -16.33 6.14
C ARG A 153 -10.13 -16.23 6.01
N LEU A 154 -9.54 -15.16 6.53
CA LEU A 154 -8.09 -14.95 6.56
C LEU A 154 -7.38 -15.86 7.58
N GLN A 155 -8.09 -16.43 8.55
CA GLN A 155 -7.55 -17.21 9.68
C GLN A 155 -6.53 -16.39 10.48
N LEU A 156 -6.82 -15.10 10.70
CA LEU A 156 -6.01 -14.15 11.44
C LEU A 156 -6.79 -13.58 12.62
N ASP A 157 -6.09 -13.26 13.70
CA ASP A 157 -6.69 -12.58 14.86
C ASP A 157 -6.95 -11.08 14.57
N TYR A 158 -6.15 -10.49 13.69
CA TYR A 158 -6.29 -9.09 13.26
C TYR A 158 -5.77 -8.86 11.84
N VAL A 159 -6.27 -7.81 11.21
CA VAL A 159 -5.66 -7.19 10.02
C VAL A 159 -4.89 -5.93 10.43
N ASP A 160 -3.89 -5.55 9.65
CA ASP A 160 -3.13 -4.33 9.93
C ASP A 160 -3.93 -3.08 9.54
N ILE A 161 -4.66 -3.14 8.43
CA ILE A 161 -5.51 -2.03 8.00
C ILE A 161 -6.87 -2.57 7.54
N VAL A 162 -7.94 -2.00 8.05
CA VAL A 162 -9.29 -2.19 7.49
C VAL A 162 -9.70 -0.94 6.72
N PHE A 163 -10.19 -1.12 5.49
CA PHE A 163 -10.65 -0.02 4.66
C PHE A 163 -12.19 0.10 4.64
N ALA A 164 -12.69 1.32 4.77
CA ALA A 164 -14.02 1.70 4.29
C ALA A 164 -13.96 1.80 2.77
N ASN A 165 -14.49 0.81 2.04
CA ASN A 165 -14.23 0.62 0.60
C ASN A 165 -14.92 1.65 -0.30
N ARG A 166 -15.98 2.29 0.16
CA ARG A 166 -16.65 3.41 -0.51
C ARG A 166 -17.20 4.33 0.55
N SER A 167 -17.46 5.57 0.18
CA SER A 167 -18.32 6.44 0.96
C SER A 167 -19.76 5.89 0.94
N ASP A 168 -20.43 5.96 2.07
CA ASP A 168 -21.80 5.49 2.22
C ASP A 168 -22.69 6.66 2.65
N ILE A 169 -23.50 7.17 1.73
CA ILE A 169 -24.41 8.28 1.98
C ILE A 169 -25.55 7.94 2.95
N ASN A 170 -25.78 6.65 3.20
CA ASN A 170 -26.85 6.18 4.10
C ASN A 170 -26.36 5.98 5.55
N ALA A 171 -25.03 5.98 5.76
CA ALA A 171 -24.44 5.85 7.09
C ALA A 171 -23.87 7.19 7.56
N PRO A 172 -24.28 7.70 8.73
CA PRO A 172 -23.70 8.91 9.30
C PRO A 172 -22.17 8.76 9.45
N MET A 173 -21.42 9.80 9.10
CA MET A 173 -19.96 9.75 9.18
C MET A 173 -19.46 9.46 10.61
N GLU A 174 -20.15 10.00 11.63
CA GLU A 174 -19.84 9.71 13.03
C GLU A 174 -19.99 8.21 13.37
N GLU A 175 -21.02 7.55 12.87
CA GLU A 175 -21.22 6.11 13.06
C GLU A 175 -20.06 5.30 12.47
N ILE A 176 -19.62 5.66 11.25
CA ILE A 176 -18.51 5.02 10.57
C ILE A 176 -17.23 5.16 11.40
N VAL A 177 -16.88 6.39 11.79
CA VAL A 177 -15.65 6.66 12.56
C VAL A 177 -15.65 5.97 13.91
N ARG A 178 -16.79 5.96 14.60
CA ARG A 178 -16.96 5.24 15.88
C ARG A 178 -16.85 3.72 15.69
N ALA A 179 -17.38 3.18 14.61
CA ALA A 179 -17.28 1.75 14.31
C ALA A 179 -15.83 1.34 13.97
N MET A 180 -15.13 2.15 13.18
CA MET A 180 -13.71 1.92 12.87
C MET A 180 -12.82 2.03 14.11
N THR A 181 -13.08 3.00 14.98
CA THR A 181 -12.38 3.11 16.27
C THR A 181 -12.65 1.87 17.13
N PHE A 182 -13.91 1.44 17.21
CA PHE A 182 -14.29 0.26 18.00
C PHE A 182 -13.56 -1.00 17.55
N VAL A 183 -13.45 -1.29 16.25
CA VAL A 183 -12.76 -2.51 15.78
C VAL A 183 -11.25 -2.44 16.04
N ILE A 184 -10.67 -1.24 16.10
CA ILE A 184 -9.29 -1.05 16.52
C ILE A 184 -9.13 -1.29 18.03
N ASP A 185 -9.99 -0.70 18.85
CA ASP A 185 -9.97 -0.88 20.32
C ASP A 185 -10.19 -2.35 20.72
N GLN A 186 -10.95 -3.10 19.91
CA GLN A 186 -11.13 -4.55 20.08
C GLN A 186 -9.95 -5.39 19.56
N GLY A 187 -8.90 -4.76 19.03
CA GLY A 187 -7.73 -5.46 18.49
C GLY A 187 -7.98 -6.22 17.18
N MET A 188 -9.10 -5.96 16.49
CA MET A 188 -9.43 -6.60 15.22
C MET A 188 -8.68 -5.95 14.03
N ALA A 189 -8.26 -4.70 14.17
CA ALA A 189 -7.43 -3.98 13.22
C ALA A 189 -6.46 -3.07 13.97
N MET A 190 -5.30 -2.74 13.36
CA MET A 190 -4.33 -1.78 13.92
C MET A 190 -4.59 -0.37 13.45
N TYR A 191 -5.02 -0.21 12.21
CA TYR A 191 -5.32 1.06 11.55
C TYR A 191 -6.59 0.91 10.71
N TRP A 192 -7.15 2.05 10.32
CA TRP A 192 -8.17 2.07 9.27
C TRP A 192 -7.84 3.12 8.21
N GLY A 193 -8.37 2.91 7.01
CA GLY A 193 -8.22 3.81 5.89
C GLY A 193 -9.51 3.90 5.09
N THR A 194 -9.48 4.75 4.08
CA THR A 194 -10.58 4.96 3.14
C THR A 194 -10.16 4.46 1.75
N SER A 195 -11.13 4.07 0.94
CA SER A 195 -10.88 3.73 -0.46
C SER A 195 -11.99 4.32 -1.33
N ARG A 196 -11.62 5.04 -2.39
CA ARG A 196 -12.53 5.75 -3.30
C ARG A 196 -13.31 6.92 -2.66
N TRP A 197 -12.88 7.41 -1.50
CA TRP A 197 -13.45 8.60 -0.86
C TRP A 197 -12.86 9.87 -1.48
N ASN A 198 -13.64 10.95 -1.54
CA ASN A 198 -13.12 12.26 -1.94
C ASN A 198 -12.44 12.98 -0.76
N ALA A 199 -11.77 14.09 -1.04
CA ALA A 199 -11.04 14.85 -0.02
C ALA A 199 -11.94 15.42 1.08
N VAL A 200 -13.17 15.80 0.75
CA VAL A 200 -14.14 16.36 1.71
C VAL A 200 -14.58 15.28 2.70
N GLU A 201 -14.94 14.10 2.21
CA GLU A 201 -15.33 12.95 3.03
C GLU A 201 -14.20 12.51 3.98
N ILE A 202 -12.95 12.49 3.50
CA ILE A 202 -11.78 12.17 4.32
C ILE A 202 -11.57 13.23 5.41
N MET A 203 -11.72 14.51 5.07
CA MET A 203 -11.61 15.61 6.03
C MET A 203 -12.72 15.58 7.06
N GLU A 204 -13.93 15.25 6.66
CA GLU A 204 -15.08 15.08 7.58
C GLU A 204 -14.80 13.97 8.59
N ALA A 205 -14.39 12.78 8.11
CA ALA A 205 -14.03 11.67 8.98
C ALA A 205 -12.91 12.05 9.98
N TYR A 206 -11.88 12.76 9.49
CA TYR A 206 -10.81 13.25 10.34
C TYR A 206 -11.31 14.26 11.40
N SER A 207 -12.14 15.20 11.01
CA SER A 207 -12.69 16.22 11.89
C SER A 207 -13.53 15.60 13.02
N ILE A 208 -14.39 14.64 12.67
CA ILE A 208 -15.17 13.87 13.64
C ILE A 208 -14.26 13.09 14.59
N ALA A 209 -13.25 12.41 14.04
CA ALA A 209 -12.30 11.68 14.88
C ALA A 209 -11.61 12.61 15.89
N ARG A 210 -11.18 13.80 15.48
CA ARG A 210 -10.57 14.79 16.36
C ARG A 210 -11.53 15.35 17.40
N GLN A 211 -12.77 15.64 16.98
CA GLN A 211 -13.81 16.20 17.87
C GLN A 211 -14.16 15.26 19.00
N PHE A 212 -14.25 13.97 18.75
CA PHE A 212 -14.69 12.96 19.70
C PHE A 212 -13.55 12.09 20.26
N ASN A 213 -12.29 12.48 20.03
CA ASN A 213 -11.11 11.74 20.48
C ASN A 213 -11.11 10.26 20.00
N LEU A 214 -11.47 10.07 18.74
CA LEU A 214 -11.51 8.79 18.03
C LEU A 214 -10.27 8.62 17.13
N VAL A 215 -10.11 7.43 16.54
CA VAL A 215 -8.99 7.13 15.63
C VAL A 215 -9.32 7.63 14.22
N PRO A 216 -8.52 8.55 13.62
CA PRO A 216 -8.71 9.01 12.26
C PRO A 216 -8.17 8.02 11.23
N PRO A 217 -8.60 8.11 9.94
CA PRO A 217 -8.03 7.30 8.87
C PRO A 217 -6.57 7.67 8.61
N VAL A 218 -5.73 6.65 8.30
CA VAL A 218 -4.29 6.85 8.06
C VAL A 218 -3.93 6.95 6.59
N CYS A 219 -4.77 6.44 5.70
CA CYS A 219 -4.52 6.42 4.26
C CYS A 219 -5.81 6.37 3.44
N GLU A 220 -5.69 6.79 2.18
CA GLU A 220 -6.68 6.59 1.13
C GLU A 220 -6.14 5.63 0.08
N GLN A 221 -6.93 4.62 -0.31
CA GLN A 221 -6.60 3.72 -1.41
C GLN A 221 -7.27 4.18 -2.70
N ALA A 222 -6.49 4.74 -3.65
CA ALA A 222 -6.96 5.45 -4.82
C ALA A 222 -6.52 4.80 -6.14
N GLU A 223 -7.37 4.92 -7.18
CA GLU A 223 -6.96 4.63 -8.55
C GLU A 223 -5.92 5.66 -9.01
N TYR A 224 -4.80 5.17 -9.59
CA TYR A 224 -3.75 6.05 -10.08
C TYR A 224 -3.02 5.47 -11.27
N HIS A 225 -3.17 6.13 -12.40
CA HIS A 225 -2.50 5.79 -13.65
C HIS A 225 -2.53 7.00 -14.60
N TYR A 226 -1.93 6.87 -15.75
CA TYR A 226 -1.77 7.95 -16.74
C TYR A 226 -3.06 8.73 -17.06
N PHE A 227 -4.23 8.07 -17.01
CA PHE A 227 -5.53 8.69 -17.28
C PHE A 227 -6.31 9.11 -16.04
N GLN A 228 -5.80 8.84 -14.83
CA GLN A 228 -6.46 9.13 -13.56
C GLN A 228 -5.42 9.64 -12.55
N ARG A 229 -5.19 10.96 -12.54
CA ARG A 229 -4.07 11.59 -11.82
C ARG A 229 -4.51 12.55 -10.72
N ASP A 230 -5.58 13.30 -10.94
CA ASP A 230 -5.96 14.47 -10.16
C ASP A 230 -6.07 14.18 -8.65
N LYS A 231 -6.71 13.09 -8.28
CA LYS A 231 -6.88 12.74 -6.88
C LYS A 231 -5.54 12.57 -6.17
N VAL A 232 -4.61 11.85 -6.78
CA VAL A 232 -3.32 11.50 -6.17
C VAL A 232 -2.32 12.66 -6.26
N GLU A 233 -2.37 13.46 -7.33
CA GLU A 233 -1.41 14.52 -7.56
C GLU A 233 -1.85 15.89 -7.02
N LEU A 234 -3.15 16.15 -6.90
CA LEU A 234 -3.68 17.43 -6.44
C LEU A 234 -4.29 17.35 -5.05
N HIS A 235 -5.19 16.39 -4.80
CA HIS A 235 -5.99 16.38 -3.57
C HIS A 235 -5.28 15.69 -2.39
N LEU A 236 -4.69 14.52 -2.62
CA LEU A 236 -4.05 13.75 -1.54
C LEU A 236 -2.78 14.41 -0.97
N PRO A 237 -1.94 15.14 -1.74
CA PRO A 237 -0.81 15.87 -1.16
C PRO A 237 -1.25 16.91 -0.13
N GLU A 238 -2.36 17.62 -0.37
CA GLU A 238 -2.92 18.58 0.58
C GLU A 238 -3.37 17.88 1.88
N LEU A 239 -4.07 16.76 1.76
CA LEU A 239 -4.48 15.96 2.91
C LEU A 239 -3.28 15.40 3.69
N TYR A 240 -2.23 14.96 2.98
CA TYR A 240 -1.00 14.52 3.62
C TYR A 240 -0.36 15.64 4.46
N HIS A 241 -0.27 16.83 3.91
CA HIS A 241 0.28 17.97 4.63
C HIS A 241 -0.55 18.37 5.86
N LYS A 242 -1.86 18.47 5.69
CA LYS A 242 -2.79 18.95 6.73
C LYS A 242 -3.01 17.91 7.83
N ILE A 243 -3.26 16.66 7.47
CA ILE A 243 -3.75 15.64 8.40
C ILE A 243 -2.94 14.33 8.39
N GLY A 244 -1.94 14.21 7.53
CA GLY A 244 -1.05 13.06 7.51
C GLY A 244 -1.58 11.81 6.80
N VAL A 245 -2.69 11.90 6.07
CA VAL A 245 -3.26 10.79 5.31
C VAL A 245 -2.34 10.42 4.15
N GLY A 246 -1.89 9.16 4.11
CA GLY A 246 -1.06 8.62 3.04
C GLY A 246 -1.87 8.14 1.84
N ALA A 247 -1.19 7.73 0.78
CA ALA A 247 -1.81 7.13 -0.40
C ALA A 247 -1.33 5.70 -0.63
N MET A 248 -2.29 4.79 -0.83
CA MET A 248 -2.09 3.52 -1.50
C MET A 248 -2.72 3.61 -2.89
N THR A 249 -2.07 3.07 -3.92
CA THR A 249 -2.60 3.18 -5.28
C THR A 249 -2.83 1.83 -5.93
N TRP A 250 -3.79 1.77 -6.84
CA TRP A 250 -4.14 0.57 -7.58
C TRP A 250 -4.34 0.88 -9.08
N SER A 251 -4.30 -0.18 -9.91
CA SER A 251 -4.42 -0.12 -11.35
C SER A 251 -3.41 0.79 -12.08
N PRO A 252 -2.08 0.67 -11.83
CA PRO A 252 -1.09 1.53 -12.48
C PRO A 252 -1.08 1.41 -14.00
N LEU A 253 -1.63 0.32 -14.54
CA LEU A 253 -1.76 0.06 -15.98
C LEU A 253 -3.19 0.23 -16.52
N ALA A 254 -4.09 0.91 -15.77
CA ALA A 254 -5.46 1.21 -16.20
C ALA A 254 -6.25 -0.05 -16.63
N GLY A 255 -6.22 -1.11 -15.83
CA GLY A 255 -6.86 -2.39 -16.18
C GLY A 255 -6.21 -3.11 -17.36
N GLY A 256 -4.99 -2.77 -17.69
CA GLY A 256 -4.20 -3.32 -18.79
C GLY A 256 -4.24 -2.48 -20.08
N LEU A 257 -4.95 -1.35 -20.12
CA LEU A 257 -4.96 -0.46 -21.29
C LEU A 257 -3.54 0.01 -21.63
N LEU A 258 -2.79 0.47 -20.65
CA LEU A 258 -1.44 1.03 -20.83
C LEU A 258 -0.38 0.00 -21.24
N THR A 259 -0.74 -1.28 -21.34
CA THR A 259 0.14 -2.30 -21.94
C THR A 259 0.04 -2.35 -23.45
N GLY A 260 -0.98 -1.70 -24.04
CA GLY A 260 -1.29 -1.75 -25.46
C GLY A 260 -1.99 -3.03 -25.95
N LYS A 261 -2.25 -4.00 -25.07
CA LYS A 261 -2.86 -5.29 -25.45
C LYS A 261 -4.26 -5.21 -26.06
N TYR A 262 -4.91 -4.04 -25.94
CA TYR A 262 -6.24 -3.79 -26.50
C TYR A 262 -6.20 -2.95 -27.79
N ASN A 263 -5.03 -2.61 -28.33
CA ASN A 263 -4.90 -1.75 -29.50
C ASN A 263 -5.55 -2.33 -30.76
N ASP A 264 -5.53 -3.66 -30.90
CA ASP A 264 -6.03 -4.39 -32.06
C ASP A 264 -7.30 -5.20 -31.74
N GLY A 265 -7.93 -4.92 -30.61
CA GLY A 265 -9.14 -5.60 -30.13
C GLY A 265 -8.99 -6.17 -28.74
N VAL A 266 -9.98 -6.94 -28.29
CA VAL A 266 -9.99 -7.55 -26.96
C VAL A 266 -9.49 -9.01 -27.07
N PRO A 267 -8.28 -9.34 -26.58
CA PRO A 267 -7.80 -10.71 -26.56
C PRO A 267 -8.69 -11.61 -25.68
N GLU A 268 -8.96 -12.84 -26.12
CA GLU A 268 -9.82 -13.81 -25.39
C GLU A 268 -9.31 -14.11 -23.97
N SER A 269 -7.99 -14.15 -23.77
CA SER A 269 -7.34 -14.38 -22.48
C SER A 269 -7.25 -13.13 -21.60
N SER A 270 -7.83 -11.99 -22.02
CA SER A 270 -7.74 -10.74 -21.30
C SER A 270 -8.88 -10.54 -20.31
N ARG A 271 -8.65 -9.66 -19.31
CA ARG A 271 -9.68 -9.27 -18.34
C ARG A 271 -10.96 -8.74 -19.01
N ALA A 272 -10.85 -8.00 -20.11
CA ALA A 272 -12.00 -7.43 -20.81
C ALA A 272 -12.87 -8.49 -21.52
N ALA A 273 -12.35 -9.70 -21.75
CA ALA A 273 -13.10 -10.83 -22.31
C ALA A 273 -13.84 -11.64 -21.23
N MET A 274 -13.53 -11.43 -19.95
CA MET A 274 -14.06 -12.24 -18.86
C MET A 274 -15.49 -11.85 -18.49
N LYS A 275 -16.30 -12.88 -18.16
CA LYS A 275 -17.63 -12.69 -17.56
C LYS A 275 -17.50 -11.92 -16.23
N GLY A 276 -18.23 -10.81 -16.08
CA GLY A 276 -18.14 -9.92 -14.90
C GLY A 276 -17.27 -8.68 -15.13
N TYR A 277 -16.55 -8.58 -16.24
CA TYR A 277 -15.78 -7.40 -16.61
C TYR A 277 -16.34 -6.71 -17.88
N ALA A 278 -17.61 -6.91 -18.18
CA ALA A 278 -18.31 -6.27 -19.30
C ALA A 278 -18.09 -4.74 -19.32
N TRP A 279 -18.12 -4.11 -18.15
CA TRP A 279 -17.84 -2.68 -17.99
C TRP A 279 -16.49 -2.24 -18.59
N LEU A 280 -15.46 -3.09 -18.54
CA LEU A 280 -14.16 -2.78 -19.14
C LEU A 280 -14.22 -2.88 -20.66
N LYS A 281 -14.95 -3.87 -21.18
CA LYS A 281 -15.20 -4.00 -22.62
C LYS A 281 -16.01 -2.81 -23.14
N ASP A 282 -17.06 -2.40 -22.42
CA ASP A 282 -17.88 -1.24 -22.77
C ASP A 282 -17.06 0.05 -22.74
N ARG A 283 -16.20 0.22 -21.73
CA ARG A 283 -15.26 1.34 -21.66
C ARG A 283 -14.33 1.40 -22.87
N LEU A 284 -13.78 0.26 -23.33
CA LEU A 284 -12.91 0.20 -24.51
C LEU A 284 -13.62 0.65 -25.79
N HIS A 285 -14.92 0.34 -25.93
CA HIS A 285 -15.72 0.70 -27.08
C HIS A 285 -16.32 2.11 -27.01
N SER A 286 -16.30 2.76 -25.87
CA SER A 286 -16.75 4.15 -25.69
C SER A 286 -15.88 5.14 -26.47
N ASP A 287 -16.41 6.33 -26.76
CA ASP A 287 -15.63 7.37 -27.43
C ASP A 287 -14.42 7.82 -26.61
N GLU A 288 -14.55 7.84 -25.28
CA GLU A 288 -13.42 8.12 -24.40
C GLU A 288 -12.39 6.99 -24.44
N GLY A 289 -12.81 5.73 -24.45
CA GLY A 289 -11.92 4.58 -24.60
C GLY A 289 -11.15 4.61 -25.92
N LYS A 290 -11.79 4.94 -27.02
CA LYS A 290 -11.14 5.11 -28.34
C LYS A 290 -10.08 6.22 -28.32
N LYS A 291 -10.37 7.36 -27.66
CA LYS A 291 -9.39 8.43 -27.45
C LYS A 291 -8.20 7.97 -26.60
N GLN A 292 -8.47 7.20 -25.55
CA GLN A 292 -7.42 6.63 -24.70
C GLN A 292 -6.55 5.65 -25.49
N LEU A 293 -7.14 4.78 -26.32
CA LEU A 293 -6.40 3.85 -27.18
C LEU A 293 -5.53 4.59 -28.21
N SER A 294 -6.00 5.71 -28.78
CA SER A 294 -5.17 6.54 -29.67
C SER A 294 -3.94 7.09 -28.93
N LYS A 295 -4.13 7.66 -27.73
CA LYS A 295 -3.00 8.14 -26.89
C LYS A 295 -2.02 7.02 -26.52
N ILE A 296 -2.50 5.80 -26.35
CA ILE A 296 -1.64 4.66 -26.04
C ILE A 296 -0.75 4.30 -27.23
N LYS A 297 -1.24 4.44 -28.47
CA LYS A 297 -0.41 4.24 -29.67
C LYS A 297 0.75 5.25 -29.70
N ASP A 298 0.48 6.51 -29.37
CA ASP A 298 1.54 7.55 -29.28
C ASP A 298 2.53 7.22 -28.14
N LEU A 299 2.03 6.70 -27.01
CA LEU A 299 2.86 6.27 -25.90
C LEU A 299 3.79 5.09 -26.28
N HIS A 300 3.32 4.18 -27.14
CA HIS A 300 4.17 3.10 -27.67
C HIS A 300 5.32 3.64 -28.50
N LEU A 301 5.05 4.57 -29.41
CA LEU A 301 6.09 5.21 -30.24
C LEU A 301 7.16 5.90 -29.38
N LEU A 302 6.73 6.52 -28.27
CA LEU A 302 7.66 7.15 -27.34
C LEU A 302 8.45 6.09 -26.55
N ALA A 303 7.82 5.03 -26.09
CA ALA A 303 8.46 3.93 -25.38
C ALA A 303 9.53 3.24 -26.25
N ASP A 304 9.23 3.00 -27.53
CA ASP A 304 10.20 2.43 -28.48
C ASP A 304 11.43 3.32 -28.63
N ARG A 305 11.26 4.65 -28.72
CA ARG A 305 12.39 5.61 -28.76
C ARG A 305 13.23 5.60 -27.48
N LEU A 306 12.61 5.29 -26.34
CA LEU A 306 13.27 5.19 -25.03
C LEU A 306 13.79 3.77 -24.73
N ASN A 307 13.65 2.85 -25.68
CA ASN A 307 14.04 1.44 -25.55
C ASN A 307 13.40 0.75 -24.33
N CYS A 308 12.11 1.00 -24.09
CA CYS A 308 11.33 0.38 -23.03
C CYS A 308 9.92 0.02 -23.50
N THR A 309 9.20 -0.78 -22.73
CA THR A 309 7.78 -1.08 -23.05
C THR A 309 6.88 0.08 -22.63
N ALA A 310 5.72 0.23 -23.28
CA ALA A 310 4.72 1.23 -22.89
C ALA A 310 4.28 1.07 -21.42
N ALA A 311 4.20 -0.18 -20.93
CA ALA A 311 3.90 -0.45 -19.53
C ALA A 311 5.02 0.07 -18.59
N GLN A 312 6.29 -0.14 -18.93
CA GLN A 312 7.43 0.39 -18.16
C GLN A 312 7.43 1.91 -18.17
N LEU A 313 7.20 2.52 -19.34
CA LEU A 313 7.10 3.97 -19.45
C LEU A 313 5.96 4.54 -18.60
N ALA A 314 4.77 3.95 -18.68
CA ALA A 314 3.62 4.38 -17.88
C ALA A 314 3.88 4.32 -16.37
N ILE A 315 4.49 3.22 -15.87
CA ILE A 315 4.83 3.10 -14.44
C ILE A 315 5.96 4.06 -14.09
N GLY A 316 6.99 4.19 -14.93
CA GLY A 316 8.11 5.10 -14.74
C GLY A 316 7.64 6.56 -14.61
N THR A 317 6.71 7.00 -15.45
CA THR A 317 6.13 8.35 -15.38
C THR A 317 5.48 8.62 -14.02
N LEU A 318 4.71 7.65 -13.49
CA LEU A 318 4.07 7.81 -12.19
C LEU A 318 5.05 7.88 -11.02
N THR A 319 6.21 7.21 -11.13
CA THR A 319 7.25 7.24 -10.08
C THR A 319 8.10 8.49 -10.13
N HIS A 320 8.27 9.11 -11.29
CA HIS A 320 9.10 10.32 -11.50
C HIS A 320 8.36 11.62 -11.22
N THR A 321 7.05 11.70 -11.41
CA THR A 321 6.27 12.93 -11.13
C THR A 321 6.42 13.42 -9.69
N HIS A 322 6.78 12.55 -8.77
CA HIS A 322 7.01 12.93 -7.37
C HIS A 322 8.41 13.47 -7.05
N THR A 323 9.36 13.36 -7.98
CA THR A 323 10.72 13.88 -7.78
C THR A 323 10.91 15.29 -8.36
N HIS A 324 10.06 15.75 -9.28
CA HIS A 324 10.22 17.02 -9.98
C HIS A 324 9.48 18.23 -9.38
N THR A 325 8.61 18.05 -8.39
CA THR A 325 7.94 19.18 -7.71
C THR A 325 8.83 19.90 -6.68
N GLN A 326 10.15 19.71 -6.71
CA GLN A 326 11.05 20.18 -5.65
C GLN A 326 12.20 21.08 -6.10
N THR A 327 12.08 21.79 -7.22
CA THR A 327 13.07 22.82 -7.55
C THR A 327 12.50 24.23 -7.39
N HIS A 328 12.31 24.65 -6.14
CA HIS A 328 12.40 26.06 -5.74
C HIS A 328 13.56 26.22 -4.76
N PRO A 329 14.52 27.15 -5.02
CA PRO A 329 15.81 27.16 -4.34
C PRO A 329 15.86 27.82 -2.95
N HIS A 330 14.78 28.11 -2.27
CA HIS A 330 14.80 28.89 -1.02
C HIS A 330 13.86 28.43 0.11
N THR A 331 13.67 27.13 0.33
CA THR A 331 13.20 26.68 1.65
C THR A 331 13.68 25.25 1.90
N HIS A 332 14.41 25.06 2.98
CA HIS A 332 14.68 23.72 3.55
C HIS A 332 13.36 23.11 4.05
N THR A 333 12.56 22.60 3.14
CA THR A 333 11.38 21.81 3.48
C THR A 333 11.69 20.35 3.19
N HIS A 334 11.60 19.55 4.23
CA HIS A 334 11.66 18.08 4.14
C HIS A 334 10.76 17.62 3.01
N THR A 335 11.34 16.90 2.06
CA THR A 335 10.69 16.36 0.88
C THR A 335 9.59 15.38 1.29
N ASN A 336 8.36 15.87 1.33
CA ASN A 336 7.18 15.07 1.61
C ASN A 336 6.75 14.34 0.35
N THR A 337 7.32 13.17 0.13
CA THR A 337 6.94 12.30 -0.98
C THR A 337 5.62 11.61 -0.64
N LEU A 338 4.60 11.84 -1.45
CA LEU A 338 3.36 11.07 -1.41
C LEU A 338 3.72 9.60 -1.67
N TYR A 339 3.37 8.72 -0.75
CA TYR A 339 3.77 7.31 -0.82
C TYR A 339 2.78 6.53 -1.67
N ILE A 340 3.25 6.05 -2.80
CA ILE A 340 2.45 5.31 -3.76
C ILE A 340 2.78 3.83 -3.63
N HIS A 341 1.79 3.03 -3.24
CA HIS A 341 1.84 1.57 -3.27
C HIS A 341 1.13 1.08 -4.51
N TYR A 342 1.83 0.32 -5.33
CA TYR A 342 1.25 -0.35 -6.47
C TYR A 342 0.82 -1.76 -6.08
N THR A 343 -0.41 -2.13 -6.40
CA THR A 343 -0.81 -3.54 -6.36
C THR A 343 -0.34 -4.22 -7.63
N LEU A 344 0.45 -5.27 -7.50
CA LEU A 344 1.10 -5.98 -8.60
C LEU A 344 0.16 -6.74 -9.55
N ASN A 345 -1.15 -6.67 -9.36
CA ASN A 345 -2.13 -7.38 -10.19
C ASN A 345 -1.98 -7.16 -11.71
N ASP A 346 -1.48 -6.00 -12.13
CA ASP A 346 -1.31 -5.68 -13.55
C ASP A 346 0.07 -6.07 -14.10
N LEU A 347 1.06 -6.30 -13.24
CA LEU A 347 2.44 -6.65 -13.63
C LEU A 347 2.65 -8.17 -13.83
N PHE A 348 1.93 -9.02 -13.09
CA PHE A 348 2.12 -10.46 -13.12
C PHE A 348 1.50 -11.17 -14.32
N ILE A 349 0.53 -10.55 -15.00
CA ILE A 349 -0.15 -11.18 -16.16
C ILE A 349 0.78 -11.35 -17.38
N ARG A 350 1.94 -10.69 -17.43
CA ARG A 350 2.88 -10.85 -18.55
C ARG A 350 3.89 -11.99 -18.44
N ASN A 351 4.19 -12.45 -17.23
CA ASN A 351 5.21 -13.51 -17.07
C ASN A 351 4.64 -14.93 -17.07
N THR A 352 3.32 -15.09 -16.99
CA THR A 352 2.66 -16.41 -17.06
C THR A 352 2.19 -16.81 -18.46
N CYS A 353 2.30 -15.92 -19.46
CA CYS A 353 1.99 -16.23 -20.86
C CYS A 353 3.25 -16.42 -21.75
N ALA A 354 4.43 -16.58 -21.15
CA ALA A 354 5.69 -16.82 -21.86
C ALA A 354 6.39 -18.10 -21.34
N ILE A 355 5.62 -19.14 -21.02
CA ILE A 355 6.10 -20.53 -20.94
C ILE A 355 5.12 -21.40 -21.71
#